data_24b3155024737267e3a4d4613484b008
#
_entry.id   24b3155024737267e3a4d4613484b008
#
_cell.length_a   1.000
_cell.length_b   1.000
_cell.length_c   1.000
_cell.angle_alpha   90.00
_cell.angle_beta   90.00
_cell.angle_gamma   90.00
#
_symmetry.space_group_name_H-M   'P 1'
#
loop_
_entity.id
_entity.type
_entity.pdbx_description
1 polymer ?
#
loop_
_entity_poly.entity_id
_entity_poly.type
_entity_poly.pdbx_seq_one_letter_code
_entity_poly.pdbx_strand_id
1 'polypeptide(L)'
;MESVLDRVIKQNTENVNLLKTKDYNIFSVLQIQSKEVLICRMTADLLNPRGQHGAGAEYLKIFLKDCLGMEKMDTKLADQAIVTAEYAIDDERRIDIVIEMGSHFLPIEVKIYAADQKSQCFDYYQYAKRRDAQAKVYYLTLDGHRPGKDSTSSGSQSVPEEDIVCLSFRVHILNWLKACKSCENTGMVPILEQFIQNIEQISGYTSEKVRNMVIDELLKSGDSLRAGMQIADSINAAKAKLIYLVFEEFEKQLAGVAERNHWTREKKSNWYEYKEQADEFFYKWNTTYPGINYIVKDAPMPDGKQLWFRVEVEHRLFAGFCVFDPNAESEEGHGDQVDEYDRETEKAVGHYLNISVEDHKDWWATWWYLPAGEQKPNDSVPNFKIMNDAAIALADKECRSEFVSLCVRNIEEMVERVLAIPE
;
A
#
# COMPACT_ATOMS: atom_id res chain seq x y z
N MET A 1 30.42 18.76 17.30
CA MET A 1 29.96 17.40 17.71
C MET A 1 28.91 16.96 16.68
N GLU A 2 29.23 15.96 15.88
CA GLU A 2 28.31 15.46 14.83
C GLU A 2 27.06 14.86 15.53
N SER A 3 25.86 15.26 15.09
CA SER A 3 24.62 14.77 15.71
C SER A 3 24.38 13.28 15.37
N VAL A 4 23.53 12.61 16.15
CA VAL A 4 23.09 11.22 15.85
C VAL A 4 22.52 11.17 14.43
N LEU A 5 21.72 12.18 14.06
CA LEU A 5 21.09 12.28 12.75
C LEU A 5 22.14 12.42 11.62
N ASP A 6 23.17 13.26 11.79
CA ASP A 6 24.24 13.44 10.79
C ASP A 6 24.98 12.13 10.52
N ARG A 7 25.25 11.33 11.58
CA ARG A 7 25.91 10.03 11.45
C ARG A 7 25.03 9.00 10.75
N VAL A 8 23.76 8.96 11.06
CA VAL A 8 22.78 8.07 10.38
C VAL A 8 22.66 8.46 8.90
N ILE A 9 22.55 9.74 8.59
CA ILE A 9 22.49 10.25 7.21
C ILE A 9 23.75 9.85 6.43
N LYS A 10 24.94 10.11 6.99
CA LYS A 10 26.21 9.77 6.35
C LYS A 10 26.33 8.28 6.04
N GLN A 11 25.99 7.42 7.02
CA GLN A 11 26.06 5.97 6.84
C GLN A 11 25.02 5.46 5.82
N ASN A 12 23.80 6.04 5.81
CA ASN A 12 22.81 5.72 4.81
C ASN A 12 23.29 6.14 3.40
N THR A 13 23.89 7.31 3.25
CA THR A 13 24.44 7.77 1.98
C THR A 13 25.57 6.85 1.48
N GLU A 14 26.47 6.40 2.36
CA GLU A 14 27.53 5.44 2.04
C GLU A 14 26.92 4.07 1.63
N ASN A 15 25.90 3.58 2.34
CA ASN A 15 25.21 2.33 2.00
C ASN A 15 24.42 2.42 0.69
N VAL A 16 23.71 3.52 0.44
CA VAL A 16 22.99 3.77 -0.82
C VAL A 16 23.96 3.79 -2.00
N ASN A 17 25.14 4.42 -1.85
CA ASN A 17 26.16 4.40 -2.90
C ASN A 17 26.76 3.00 -3.14
N LEU A 18 26.88 2.17 -2.10
CA LEU A 18 27.29 0.76 -2.23
C LEU A 18 26.20 -0.11 -2.87
N LEU A 19 24.93 0.20 -2.63
CA LEU A 19 23.79 -0.50 -3.23
C LEU A 19 23.59 -0.11 -4.71
N LYS A 20 23.77 1.17 -5.07
CA LYS A 20 23.63 1.66 -6.45
C LYS A 20 24.53 0.96 -7.48
N THR A 21 25.58 0.26 -7.05
CA THR A 21 26.47 -0.52 -7.93
C THR A 21 26.01 -1.97 -8.17
N LYS A 22 24.85 -2.41 -7.61
CA LYS A 22 24.33 -3.78 -7.70
C LYS A 22 22.87 -3.88 -8.21
N ASP A 23 22.36 -2.86 -8.85
CA ASP A 23 20.89 -2.60 -8.91
C ASP A 23 20.13 -3.19 -10.09
N TYR A 24 20.51 -4.37 -10.60
CA TYR A 24 19.59 -5.12 -11.44
C TYR A 24 18.74 -6.04 -10.55
N ASN A 25 17.48 -5.69 -10.32
CA ASN A 25 16.52 -6.56 -9.64
C ASN A 25 15.35 -6.88 -10.58
N ILE A 26 15.12 -8.17 -10.84
CA ILE A 26 14.09 -8.62 -11.78
C ILE A 26 12.69 -8.16 -11.38
N PHE A 27 12.39 -8.08 -10.08
CA PHE A 27 11.09 -7.61 -9.57
C PHE A 27 10.86 -6.14 -9.92
N SER A 28 11.91 -5.31 -9.83
CA SER A 28 11.87 -3.89 -10.21
C SER A 28 11.71 -3.74 -11.72
N VAL A 29 12.49 -4.46 -12.50
CA VAL A 29 12.45 -4.41 -13.97
C VAL A 29 11.07 -4.82 -14.50
N LEU A 30 10.46 -5.86 -13.91
CA LEU A 30 9.13 -6.33 -14.29
C LEU A 30 7.98 -5.54 -13.61
N GLN A 31 8.28 -4.57 -12.76
CA GLN A 31 7.30 -3.79 -12.01
C GLN A 31 6.33 -4.65 -11.17
N ILE A 32 6.89 -5.68 -10.53
CA ILE A 32 6.13 -6.63 -9.71
C ILE A 32 6.52 -6.59 -8.22
N GLN A 33 7.32 -5.62 -7.80
CA GLN A 33 7.89 -5.52 -6.45
C GLN A 33 6.82 -5.62 -5.35
N SER A 34 5.67 -5.02 -5.58
CA SER A 34 4.57 -4.91 -4.62
C SER A 34 3.28 -5.60 -5.06
N LYS A 35 3.33 -6.39 -6.13
CA LYS A 35 2.16 -7.14 -6.58
C LYS A 35 1.93 -8.36 -5.69
N GLU A 36 1.02 -8.21 -4.72
CA GLU A 36 0.71 -9.19 -3.68
C GLU A 36 0.52 -10.60 -4.25
N VAL A 37 -0.33 -10.77 -5.26
CA VAL A 37 -0.58 -12.08 -5.90
C VAL A 37 0.71 -12.73 -6.43
N LEU A 38 1.63 -11.96 -7.03
CA LEU A 38 2.87 -12.51 -7.58
C LEU A 38 3.89 -12.85 -6.49
N ILE A 39 3.94 -12.06 -5.42
CA ILE A 39 4.74 -12.36 -4.23
C ILE A 39 4.20 -13.59 -3.52
N CYS A 40 2.88 -13.73 -3.39
CA CYS A 40 2.24 -14.92 -2.85
C CYS A 40 2.55 -16.17 -3.67
N ARG A 41 2.49 -16.09 -5.01
CA ARG A 41 2.86 -17.21 -5.90
C ARG A 41 4.31 -17.64 -5.74
N MET A 42 5.24 -16.69 -5.69
CA MET A 42 6.64 -17.00 -5.47
C MET A 42 6.88 -17.60 -4.07
N THR A 43 6.27 -17.04 -3.05
CA THR A 43 6.35 -17.57 -1.68
C THR A 43 5.76 -18.98 -1.60
N ALA A 44 4.61 -19.22 -2.23
CA ALA A 44 3.96 -20.54 -2.29
C ALA A 44 4.81 -21.57 -3.04
N ASP A 45 5.47 -21.18 -4.16
CA ASP A 45 6.40 -22.08 -4.88
C ASP A 45 7.58 -22.47 -3.97
N LEU A 46 8.20 -21.52 -3.28
CA LEU A 46 9.30 -21.76 -2.35
C LEU A 46 8.88 -22.64 -1.15
N LEU A 47 7.62 -22.55 -0.70
CA LEU A 47 7.08 -23.39 0.36
C LEU A 47 6.67 -24.79 -0.15
N ASN A 48 6.47 -24.98 -1.47
CA ASN A 48 5.96 -26.21 -2.02
C ASN A 48 7.08 -27.25 -2.16
N PRO A 49 7.00 -28.44 -1.52
CA PRO A 49 8.00 -29.50 -1.68
C PRO A 49 8.23 -29.94 -3.13
N ARG A 50 7.24 -29.69 -4.02
CA ARG A 50 7.29 -29.98 -5.45
C ARG A 50 7.48 -28.71 -6.29
N GLY A 51 7.88 -27.59 -5.65
CA GLY A 51 8.14 -26.31 -6.30
C GLY A 51 9.30 -26.42 -7.30
N GLN A 52 9.38 -25.44 -8.19
CA GLN A 52 10.40 -25.41 -9.25
C GLN A 52 11.81 -25.17 -8.70
N HIS A 53 11.94 -24.76 -7.43
CA HIS A 53 13.21 -24.54 -6.75
C HIS A 53 14.05 -25.81 -6.54
N GLY A 54 13.44 -26.99 -6.58
CA GLY A 54 14.14 -28.29 -6.51
C GLY A 54 14.78 -28.65 -5.16
N ALA A 55 14.51 -27.89 -4.09
CA ALA A 55 15.00 -28.14 -2.73
C ALA A 55 14.12 -29.12 -1.93
N GLY A 56 13.10 -29.72 -2.54
CA GLY A 56 12.15 -30.57 -1.85
C GLY A 56 11.44 -29.82 -0.72
N ALA A 57 11.27 -30.44 0.44
CA ALA A 57 10.62 -29.82 1.59
C ALA A 57 11.54 -28.98 2.49
N GLU A 58 12.80 -28.78 2.15
CA GLU A 58 13.77 -28.12 3.05
C GLU A 58 13.35 -26.68 3.37
N TYR A 59 12.93 -25.92 2.38
CA TYR A 59 12.47 -24.55 2.62
C TYR A 59 11.20 -24.49 3.47
N LEU A 60 10.27 -25.41 3.25
CA LEU A 60 9.07 -25.53 4.07
C LEU A 60 9.42 -25.91 5.52
N LYS A 61 10.33 -26.87 5.75
CA LYS A 61 10.75 -27.27 7.10
C LYS A 61 11.35 -26.10 7.89
N ILE A 62 12.19 -25.27 7.24
CA ILE A 62 12.73 -24.06 7.84
C ILE A 62 11.59 -23.08 8.18
N PHE A 63 10.63 -22.86 7.28
CA PHE A 63 9.50 -21.97 7.50
C PHE A 63 8.62 -22.43 8.68
N LEU A 64 8.28 -23.70 8.73
CA LEU A 64 7.47 -24.28 9.81
C LEU A 64 8.14 -24.11 11.18
N LYS A 65 9.45 -24.33 11.23
CA LYS A 65 10.24 -24.19 12.45
C LYS A 65 10.41 -22.71 12.83
N ASP A 66 10.99 -21.91 11.93
CA ASP A 66 11.51 -20.59 12.28
C ASP A 66 10.44 -19.50 12.23
N CYS A 67 9.41 -19.66 11.38
CA CYS A 67 8.31 -18.69 11.27
C CYS A 67 7.08 -19.09 12.08
N LEU A 68 6.74 -20.39 12.13
CA LEU A 68 5.52 -20.86 12.79
C LEU A 68 5.77 -21.53 14.15
N GLY A 69 7.03 -21.73 14.56
CA GLY A 69 7.39 -22.35 15.83
C GLY A 69 7.01 -23.84 15.94
N MET A 70 6.86 -24.52 14.80
CA MET A 70 6.42 -25.91 14.73
C MET A 70 7.61 -26.90 14.80
N GLU A 71 8.43 -26.79 15.84
CA GLU A 71 9.69 -27.55 15.99
C GLU A 71 9.51 -29.08 16.07
N LYS A 72 8.36 -29.56 16.57
CA LYS A 72 8.08 -30.98 16.82
C LYS A 72 7.31 -31.67 15.70
N MET A 73 7.18 -31.01 14.56
CA MET A 73 6.44 -31.61 13.43
C MET A 73 7.21 -32.78 12.83
N ASP A 74 6.48 -33.84 12.45
CA ASP A 74 7.06 -34.95 11.70
C ASP A 74 7.50 -34.45 10.33
N THR A 75 8.79 -34.55 10.06
CA THR A 75 9.41 -34.11 8.81
C THR A 75 8.82 -34.78 7.58
N LYS A 76 8.28 -36.00 7.70
CA LYS A 76 7.60 -36.74 6.63
C LYS A 76 6.30 -36.06 6.19
N LEU A 77 5.61 -35.36 7.09
CA LEU A 77 4.42 -34.60 6.73
C LEU A 77 4.77 -33.41 5.84
N ALA A 78 5.89 -32.76 6.12
CA ALA A 78 6.38 -31.66 5.28
C ALA A 78 6.74 -32.14 3.85
N ASP A 79 7.31 -33.33 3.70
CA ASP A 79 7.65 -33.91 2.41
C ASP A 79 6.39 -34.20 1.54
N GLN A 80 5.24 -34.39 2.16
CA GLN A 80 3.96 -34.66 1.51
C GLN A 80 3.03 -33.44 1.45
N ALA A 81 3.46 -32.30 1.94
CA ALA A 81 2.65 -31.11 1.98
C ALA A 81 2.15 -30.69 0.58
N ILE A 82 0.95 -30.13 0.55
CA ILE A 82 0.36 -29.49 -0.60
C ILE A 82 0.29 -28.00 -0.28
N VAL A 83 0.91 -27.18 -1.12
CA VAL A 83 0.89 -25.73 -0.99
C VAL A 83 0.15 -25.14 -2.18
N THR A 84 -0.88 -24.37 -1.89
CA THR A 84 -1.74 -23.77 -2.90
C THR A 84 -1.79 -22.26 -2.71
N ALA A 85 -1.47 -21.51 -3.77
CA ALA A 85 -1.73 -20.07 -3.81
C ALA A 85 -3.16 -19.80 -4.30
N GLU A 86 -3.76 -18.72 -3.82
CA GLU A 86 -5.13 -18.31 -4.18
C GLU A 86 -6.16 -19.45 -3.95
N TYR A 87 -6.12 -20.06 -2.78
CA TYR A 87 -6.98 -21.19 -2.42
C TYR A 87 -8.43 -20.76 -2.23
N ALA A 88 -9.32 -21.13 -3.15
CA ALA A 88 -10.74 -20.81 -3.09
C ALA A 88 -11.46 -21.60 -1.97
N ILE A 89 -12.14 -20.91 -1.07
CA ILE A 89 -13.01 -21.50 -0.05
C ILE A 89 -14.49 -21.47 -0.47
N ASP A 90 -14.83 -20.52 -1.33
CA ASP A 90 -16.12 -20.35 -2.01
C ASP A 90 -15.93 -19.47 -3.27
N ASP A 91 -17.05 -19.00 -3.84
CA ASP A 91 -17.02 -18.19 -5.08
C ASP A 91 -16.45 -16.77 -4.85
N GLU A 92 -16.48 -16.25 -3.61
CA GLU A 92 -16.10 -14.88 -3.27
C GLU A 92 -14.77 -14.79 -2.50
N ARG A 93 -14.40 -15.85 -1.78
CA ARG A 93 -13.28 -15.86 -0.84
C ARG A 93 -12.14 -16.77 -1.29
N ARG A 94 -10.93 -16.22 -1.28
CA ARG A 94 -9.69 -16.98 -1.55
C ARG A 94 -8.66 -16.63 -0.51
N ILE A 95 -8.02 -17.69 0.04
CA ILE A 95 -6.88 -17.54 0.95
C ILE A 95 -5.61 -17.43 0.09
N ASP A 96 -4.76 -16.46 0.36
CA ASP A 96 -3.58 -16.20 -0.46
C ASP A 96 -2.64 -17.40 -0.56
N ILE A 97 -2.35 -18.06 0.57
CA ILE A 97 -1.52 -19.27 0.60
C ILE A 97 -2.10 -20.24 1.62
N VAL A 98 -2.25 -21.49 1.22
CA VAL A 98 -2.65 -22.58 2.12
C VAL A 98 -1.60 -23.69 2.08
N ILE A 99 -1.20 -24.18 3.26
CA ILE A 99 -0.33 -25.34 3.41
C ILE A 99 -1.17 -26.46 4.08
N GLU A 100 -1.37 -27.56 3.36
CA GLU A 100 -2.05 -28.75 3.86
C GLU A 100 -1.03 -29.87 4.12
N MET A 101 -0.99 -30.40 5.36
CA MET A 101 -0.04 -31.43 5.78
C MET A 101 -0.71 -32.40 6.73
N GLY A 102 -1.05 -33.59 6.26
CA GLY A 102 -1.82 -34.57 7.06
C GLY A 102 -3.15 -33.97 7.51
N SER A 103 -3.35 -33.80 8.82
CA SER A 103 -4.53 -33.15 9.40
C SER A 103 -4.36 -31.63 9.59
N HIS A 104 -3.20 -31.06 9.30
CA HIS A 104 -2.95 -29.64 9.48
C HIS A 104 -3.39 -28.84 8.27
N PHE A 105 -4.12 -27.75 8.54
CA PHE A 105 -4.54 -26.77 7.56
C PHE A 105 -4.07 -25.37 8.00
N LEU A 106 -3.09 -24.80 7.29
CA LEU A 106 -2.43 -23.54 7.66
C LEU A 106 -2.80 -22.46 6.64
N PRO A 107 -3.85 -21.68 6.89
CA PRO A 107 -4.22 -20.54 6.03
C PRO A 107 -3.33 -19.34 6.33
N ILE A 108 -2.72 -18.78 5.29
CA ILE A 108 -1.88 -17.59 5.38
C ILE A 108 -2.51 -16.51 4.52
N GLU A 109 -2.97 -15.44 5.15
CA GLU A 109 -3.42 -14.21 4.49
C GLU A 109 -2.25 -13.24 4.41
N VAL A 110 -2.06 -12.64 3.24
CA VAL A 110 -0.95 -11.74 2.96
C VAL A 110 -1.48 -10.35 2.68
N LYS A 111 -0.89 -9.34 3.31
CA LYS A 111 -1.18 -7.93 3.05
C LYS A 111 0.12 -7.18 2.85
N ILE A 112 0.36 -6.75 1.62
CA ILE A 112 1.50 -5.88 1.28
C ILE A 112 1.06 -4.43 1.33
N TYR A 113 0.00 -4.07 0.58
CA TYR A 113 -0.58 -2.73 0.57
C TYR A 113 -2.11 -2.77 0.47
N ALA A 114 -2.71 -3.95 0.32
CA ALA A 114 -4.15 -4.09 0.28
C ALA A 114 -4.76 -3.90 1.67
N ALA A 115 -5.98 -3.37 1.68
CA ALA A 115 -6.77 -3.27 2.89
C ALA A 115 -7.35 -4.61 3.33
N ASP A 116 -7.68 -4.71 4.60
CA ASP A 116 -8.52 -5.78 5.11
C ASP A 116 -9.92 -5.70 4.50
N GLN A 117 -10.46 -6.86 4.14
CA GLN A 117 -11.86 -6.98 3.79
C GLN A 117 -12.69 -7.36 5.02
N LYS A 118 -13.95 -6.94 5.05
CA LYS A 118 -14.88 -7.27 6.12
C LYS A 118 -15.00 -8.79 6.31
N SER A 119 -14.86 -9.25 7.54
CA SER A 119 -14.94 -10.65 7.97
C SER A 119 -13.94 -11.62 7.30
N GLN A 120 -12.93 -11.13 6.59
CA GLN A 120 -12.01 -11.96 5.79
C GLN A 120 -11.27 -13.01 6.65
N CYS A 121 -10.56 -12.58 7.68
CA CYS A 121 -9.85 -13.47 8.59
C CYS A 121 -10.81 -14.37 9.38
N PHE A 122 -12.03 -13.88 9.68
CA PHE A 122 -13.05 -14.67 10.34
C PHE A 122 -13.53 -15.82 9.47
N ASP A 123 -13.80 -15.58 8.18
CA ASP A 123 -14.26 -16.61 7.24
C ASP A 123 -13.18 -17.68 7.03
N TYR A 124 -11.91 -17.26 6.92
CA TYR A 124 -10.78 -18.20 6.82
C TYR A 124 -10.59 -19.04 8.08
N TYR A 125 -10.75 -18.44 9.25
CA TYR A 125 -10.71 -19.14 10.51
C TYR A 125 -11.80 -20.19 10.62
N GLN A 126 -13.04 -19.83 10.30
CA GLN A 126 -14.17 -20.75 10.33
C GLN A 126 -14.00 -21.92 9.35
N TYR A 127 -13.47 -21.61 8.16
CA TYR A 127 -13.17 -22.64 7.17
C TYR A 127 -12.06 -23.59 7.65
N ALA A 128 -10.99 -23.04 8.18
CA ALA A 128 -9.84 -23.80 8.67
C ALA A 128 -10.21 -24.70 9.86
N LYS A 129 -10.98 -24.20 10.83
CA LYS A 129 -11.45 -24.96 12.00
C LYS A 129 -12.30 -26.19 11.65
N ARG A 130 -13.00 -26.16 10.53
CA ARG A 130 -13.75 -27.35 10.04
C ARG A 130 -12.82 -28.45 9.51
N ARG A 131 -11.60 -28.12 9.10
CA ARG A 131 -10.60 -29.05 8.57
C ARG A 131 -9.59 -29.49 9.61
N ASP A 132 -9.18 -28.57 10.47
CA ASP A 132 -8.22 -28.77 11.55
C ASP A 132 -8.71 -28.02 12.79
N ALA A 133 -9.13 -28.77 13.82
CA ALA A 133 -9.62 -28.18 15.07
C ALA A 133 -8.57 -27.30 15.79
N GLN A 134 -7.28 -27.45 15.48
CA GLN A 134 -6.19 -26.65 16.01
C GLN A 134 -5.72 -25.54 15.05
N ALA A 135 -6.39 -25.36 13.91
CA ALA A 135 -6.02 -24.36 12.92
C ALA A 135 -5.99 -22.95 13.53
N LYS A 136 -5.04 -22.16 13.06
CA LYS A 136 -4.89 -20.73 13.31
C LYS A 136 -4.89 -19.99 11.99
N VAL A 137 -5.17 -18.70 12.00
CA VAL A 137 -4.97 -17.82 10.84
C VAL A 137 -3.59 -17.18 10.96
N TYR A 138 -2.77 -17.35 9.96
CA TYR A 138 -1.48 -16.68 9.84
C TYR A 138 -1.66 -15.42 9.01
N TYR A 139 -1.39 -14.27 9.62
CA TYR A 139 -1.56 -12.98 8.98
C TYR A 139 -0.20 -12.36 8.71
N LEU A 140 0.19 -12.33 7.43
CA LEU A 140 1.52 -11.91 6.98
C LEU A 140 1.46 -10.50 6.38
N THR A 141 2.12 -9.55 7.04
CA THR A 141 2.20 -8.15 6.61
C THR A 141 3.66 -7.70 6.47
N LEU A 142 3.89 -6.49 5.94
CA LEU A 142 5.26 -5.96 5.82
C LEU A 142 5.98 -5.86 7.17
N ASP A 143 5.28 -5.42 8.20
CA ASP A 143 5.83 -5.12 9.54
C ASP A 143 5.33 -6.05 10.66
N GLY A 144 4.33 -6.89 10.40
CA GLY A 144 3.76 -7.82 11.37
C GLY A 144 2.61 -7.25 12.21
N HIS A 145 1.96 -6.17 11.75
CA HIS A 145 0.77 -5.65 12.44
C HIS A 145 -0.40 -6.64 12.38
N ARG A 146 -1.36 -6.45 13.29
CA ARG A 146 -2.56 -7.30 13.38
C ARG A 146 -3.60 -6.90 12.34
N PRO A 147 -4.46 -7.84 11.90
CA PRO A 147 -5.62 -7.53 11.11
C PRO A 147 -6.59 -6.62 11.87
N GLY A 148 -7.35 -5.82 11.12
CA GLY A 148 -8.39 -4.96 11.68
C GLY A 148 -9.53 -5.76 12.32
N LYS A 149 -10.24 -5.15 13.26
CA LYS A 149 -11.38 -5.80 13.96
C LYS A 149 -12.46 -6.26 12.98
N ASP A 150 -12.71 -5.47 11.94
CA ASP A 150 -13.73 -5.78 10.94
C ASP A 150 -13.39 -7.04 10.12
N SER A 151 -12.09 -7.32 9.92
CA SER A 151 -11.64 -8.54 9.24
C SER A 151 -11.73 -9.78 10.13
N THR A 152 -11.55 -9.61 11.45
CA THR A 152 -11.49 -10.71 12.41
C THR A 152 -12.82 -11.04 13.07
N SER A 153 -13.91 -10.35 12.71
CA SER A 153 -15.23 -10.52 13.31
C SER A 153 -16.35 -10.65 12.28
N SER A 154 -17.44 -11.30 12.68
CA SER A 154 -18.70 -11.34 11.94
C SER A 154 -19.87 -11.37 12.93
N GLY A 155 -20.71 -10.31 12.91
CA GLY A 155 -21.75 -10.13 13.91
C GLY A 155 -21.18 -10.01 15.33
N SER A 156 -21.65 -10.87 16.23
CA SER A 156 -21.16 -10.94 17.63
C SER A 156 -19.99 -11.92 17.84
N GLN A 157 -19.51 -12.56 16.80
CA GLN A 157 -18.43 -13.55 16.88
C GLN A 157 -17.11 -12.94 16.40
N SER A 158 -15.99 -13.38 16.98
CA SER A 158 -14.64 -12.96 16.57
C SER A 158 -13.67 -14.14 16.63
N VAL A 159 -12.61 -14.05 15.86
CA VAL A 159 -11.47 -14.97 15.99
C VAL A 159 -10.79 -14.73 17.33
N PRO A 160 -10.51 -15.76 18.14
CA PRO A 160 -9.71 -15.62 19.37
C PRO A 160 -8.33 -15.00 19.07
N GLU A 161 -7.85 -14.12 19.93
CA GLU A 161 -6.57 -13.44 19.71
C GLU A 161 -5.38 -14.40 19.61
N GLU A 162 -5.41 -15.50 20.33
CA GLU A 162 -4.39 -16.56 20.34
C GLU A 162 -4.42 -17.42 19.06
N ASP A 163 -5.47 -17.34 18.28
CA ASP A 163 -5.62 -18.05 17.00
C ASP A 163 -5.27 -17.18 15.79
N ILE A 164 -4.82 -15.93 16.03
CA ILE A 164 -4.25 -15.05 15.01
C ILE A 164 -2.74 -14.94 15.23
N VAL A 165 -1.97 -15.48 14.28
CA VAL A 165 -0.50 -15.45 14.31
C VAL A 165 -0.02 -14.39 13.33
N CYS A 166 0.53 -13.30 13.85
CA CYS A 166 1.06 -12.22 13.01
C CYS A 166 2.50 -12.53 12.57
N LEU A 167 2.71 -12.54 11.27
CA LEU A 167 4.01 -12.71 10.62
C LEU A 167 4.40 -11.40 9.91
N SER A 168 5.70 -11.18 9.72
CA SER A 168 6.19 -10.04 8.96
C SER A 168 7.15 -10.46 7.86
N PHE A 169 7.05 -9.78 6.72
CA PHE A 169 8.08 -9.89 5.67
C PHE A 169 9.43 -9.42 6.19
N ARG A 170 9.47 -8.32 6.94
CA ARG A 170 10.68 -7.69 7.46
C ARG A 170 11.51 -8.58 8.39
N VAL A 171 10.88 -9.47 9.16
CA VAL A 171 11.57 -10.32 10.12
C VAL A 171 11.46 -11.78 9.70
N HIS A 172 10.24 -12.33 9.68
CA HIS A 172 10.03 -13.76 9.49
C HIS A 172 10.43 -14.22 8.09
N ILE A 173 9.91 -13.57 7.05
CA ILE A 173 10.20 -13.98 5.67
C ILE A 173 11.65 -13.70 5.28
N LEU A 174 12.22 -12.54 5.66
CA LEU A 174 13.63 -12.26 5.38
C LEU A 174 14.58 -13.27 6.04
N ASN A 175 14.33 -13.62 7.32
CA ASN A 175 15.16 -14.59 8.01
C ASN A 175 15.01 -15.99 7.39
N TRP A 176 13.79 -16.39 7.05
CA TRP A 176 13.52 -17.63 6.32
C TRP A 176 14.27 -17.70 4.99
N LEU A 177 14.15 -16.67 4.13
CA LEU A 177 14.83 -16.62 2.84
C LEU A 177 16.35 -16.66 2.99
N LYS A 178 16.90 -15.96 4.01
CA LYS A 178 18.33 -15.99 4.32
C LYS A 178 18.78 -17.40 4.77
N ALA A 179 17.98 -18.11 5.55
CA ALA A 179 18.22 -19.49 5.94
C ALA A 179 18.14 -20.44 4.73
N CYS A 180 17.18 -20.25 3.81
CA CYS A 180 17.07 -21.04 2.58
C CYS A 180 18.31 -20.93 1.69
N LYS A 181 19.02 -19.80 1.68
CA LYS A 181 20.30 -19.65 0.94
C LYS A 181 21.38 -20.61 1.41
N SER A 182 21.31 -21.08 2.64
CA SER A 182 22.28 -22.01 3.22
C SER A 182 22.01 -23.47 2.83
N CYS A 183 20.91 -23.78 2.16
CA CYS A 183 20.65 -25.10 1.61
C CYS A 183 21.53 -25.36 0.39
N GLU A 184 21.85 -26.64 0.11
CA GLU A 184 22.83 -27.04 -0.92
C GLU A 184 22.45 -26.69 -2.37
N ASN A 185 21.26 -26.13 -2.62
CA ASN A 185 20.81 -25.78 -3.98
C ASN A 185 21.43 -24.46 -4.48
N THR A 186 22.63 -24.53 -5.04
CA THR A 186 23.39 -23.38 -5.51
C THR A 186 22.70 -22.60 -6.64
N GLY A 187 21.83 -23.24 -7.44
CA GLY A 187 21.11 -22.60 -8.53
C GLY A 187 20.05 -21.59 -8.05
N MET A 188 19.53 -21.77 -6.85
CA MET A 188 18.52 -20.89 -6.26
C MET A 188 19.10 -19.65 -5.55
N VAL A 189 20.38 -19.66 -5.21
CA VAL A 189 20.99 -18.55 -4.44
C VAL A 189 20.80 -17.19 -5.12
N PRO A 190 21.07 -17.00 -6.43
CA PRO A 190 20.85 -15.71 -7.08
C PRO A 190 19.37 -15.28 -7.08
N ILE A 191 18.44 -16.23 -7.21
CA ILE A 191 16.99 -15.96 -7.22
C ILE A 191 16.54 -15.54 -5.84
N LEU A 192 16.97 -16.25 -4.80
CA LEU A 192 16.70 -15.88 -3.40
C LEU A 192 17.29 -14.51 -3.06
N GLU A 193 18.48 -14.18 -3.55
CA GLU A 193 19.07 -12.85 -3.37
C GLU A 193 18.24 -11.73 -3.98
N GLN A 194 17.75 -11.93 -5.21
CA GLN A 194 16.85 -10.99 -5.86
C GLN A 194 15.55 -10.82 -5.08
N PHE A 195 14.98 -11.90 -4.56
CA PHE A 195 13.75 -11.85 -3.76
C PHE A 195 14.00 -11.21 -2.39
N ILE A 196 15.09 -11.53 -1.71
CA ILE A 196 15.50 -10.87 -0.46
C ILE A 196 15.61 -9.36 -0.67
N GLN A 197 16.32 -8.90 -1.71
CA GLN A 197 16.45 -7.47 -2.02
C GLN A 197 15.08 -6.81 -2.24
N ASN A 198 14.19 -7.49 -2.97
CA ASN A 198 12.83 -6.99 -3.17
C ASN A 198 12.06 -6.85 -1.84
N ILE A 199 12.09 -7.87 -0.98
CA ILE A 199 11.44 -7.83 0.32
C ILE A 199 12.07 -6.77 1.24
N GLU A 200 13.38 -6.61 1.23
CA GLU A 200 14.09 -5.55 1.96
C GLU A 200 13.61 -4.17 1.52
N GLN A 201 13.47 -3.95 0.22
CA GLN A 201 12.99 -2.69 -0.35
C GLN A 201 11.54 -2.38 0.06
N ILE A 202 10.59 -3.31 -0.18
CA ILE A 202 9.16 -3.05 0.09
C ILE A 202 8.81 -3.00 1.59
N SER A 203 9.58 -3.70 2.44
CA SER A 203 9.36 -3.71 3.89
C SER A 203 10.06 -2.55 4.60
N GLY A 204 10.79 -1.69 3.87
CA GLY A 204 11.60 -0.64 4.48
C GLY A 204 12.66 -1.19 5.43
N TYR A 205 13.23 -2.36 5.10
CA TYR A 205 14.27 -3.00 5.91
C TYR A 205 15.53 -2.14 5.88
N THR A 206 15.97 -1.73 7.05
CA THR A 206 17.27 -1.12 7.23
C THR A 206 18.30 -2.23 7.48
N SER A 207 19.43 -2.21 6.78
CA SER A 207 20.45 -3.25 6.96
C SER A 207 20.80 -3.43 8.44
N GLU A 208 21.02 -4.67 8.87
CA GLU A 208 21.34 -5.00 10.26
C GLU A 208 22.52 -4.16 10.79
N LYS A 209 23.49 -3.87 9.94
CA LYS A 209 24.62 -3.00 10.28
C LYS A 209 24.18 -1.57 10.65
N VAL A 210 23.30 -0.97 9.85
CA VAL A 210 22.78 0.39 10.12
C VAL A 210 21.87 0.37 11.34
N ARG A 211 21.03 -0.66 11.46
CA ARG A 211 20.15 -0.83 12.62
C ARG A 211 20.95 -0.93 13.94
N ASN A 212 22.00 -1.78 13.97
CA ASN A 212 22.84 -1.95 15.16
C ASN A 212 23.59 -0.65 15.48
N MET A 213 24.10 0.06 14.46
CA MET A 213 24.72 1.37 14.67
C MET A 213 23.73 2.37 15.30
N VAL A 214 22.48 2.42 14.83
CA VAL A 214 21.45 3.30 15.42
C VAL A 214 21.15 2.89 16.86
N ILE A 215 21.03 1.59 17.15
CA ILE A 215 20.83 1.06 18.52
C ILE A 215 21.99 1.49 19.42
N ASP A 216 23.22 1.27 19.01
CA ASP A 216 24.42 1.66 19.76
C ASP A 216 24.45 3.16 20.03
N GLU A 217 24.06 3.97 19.06
CA GLU A 217 24.01 5.43 19.18
C GLU A 217 22.94 5.88 20.19
N LEU A 218 21.75 5.26 20.14
CA LEU A 218 20.66 5.56 21.08
C LEU A 218 21.01 5.16 22.53
N LEU A 219 21.75 4.06 22.70
CA LEU A 219 22.13 3.55 24.02
C LEU A 219 23.36 4.24 24.63
N LYS A 220 23.99 5.21 23.95
CA LYS A 220 25.14 5.96 24.49
C LYS A 220 24.80 6.78 25.73
N SER A 221 23.55 7.28 25.81
CA SER A 221 23.09 8.05 26.97
C SER A 221 21.56 8.03 27.10
N GLY A 222 21.06 8.32 28.31
CA GLY A 222 19.62 8.50 28.50
C GLY A 222 19.03 9.65 27.66
N ASP A 223 19.81 10.68 27.40
CA ASP A 223 19.38 11.80 26.54
C ASP A 223 19.31 11.40 25.07
N SER A 224 20.27 10.60 24.58
CA SER A 224 20.20 10.02 23.21
C SER A 224 18.97 9.14 23.04
N LEU A 225 18.68 8.27 23.99
CA LEU A 225 17.50 7.41 23.95
C LEU A 225 16.19 8.23 23.98
N ARG A 226 16.14 9.26 24.85
CA ARG A 226 14.97 10.16 24.94
C ARG A 226 14.74 10.93 23.64
N ALA A 227 15.81 11.43 23.03
CA ALA A 227 15.73 12.08 21.73
C ALA A 227 15.22 11.12 20.62
N GLY A 228 15.71 9.88 20.60
CA GLY A 228 15.23 8.84 19.68
C GLY A 228 13.74 8.55 19.85
N MET A 229 13.25 8.48 21.08
CA MET A 229 11.81 8.31 21.35
C MET A 229 10.98 9.50 20.82
N GLN A 230 11.45 10.73 21.04
CA GLN A 230 10.77 11.94 20.50
C GLN A 230 10.74 11.97 18.97
N ILE A 231 11.82 11.54 18.31
CA ILE A 231 11.85 11.40 16.84
C ILE A 231 10.83 10.35 16.39
N ALA A 232 10.80 9.19 17.04
CA ALA A 232 9.89 8.10 16.70
C ALA A 232 8.42 8.54 16.85
N ASP A 233 8.08 9.24 17.92
CA ASP A 233 6.74 9.77 18.17
C ASP A 233 6.32 10.84 17.13
N SER A 234 7.30 11.58 16.58
CA SER A 234 7.05 12.69 15.65
C SER A 234 7.04 12.26 14.17
N ILE A 235 7.50 11.07 13.84
CA ILE A 235 7.75 10.68 12.44
C ILE A 235 6.46 10.67 11.58
N ASN A 236 5.33 10.21 12.11
CA ASN A 236 4.08 10.20 11.39
C ASN A 236 3.51 11.60 11.21
N ALA A 237 3.66 12.48 12.19
CA ALA A 237 3.30 13.90 12.05
C ALA A 237 4.17 14.59 10.99
N ALA A 238 5.47 14.26 10.90
CA ALA A 238 6.34 14.78 9.85
C ALA A 238 5.93 14.30 8.45
N LYS A 239 5.55 13.03 8.30
CA LYS A 239 5.01 12.48 7.04
C LYS A 239 3.69 13.14 6.66
N ALA A 240 2.77 13.32 7.60
CA ALA A 240 1.51 14.03 7.40
C ALA A 240 1.75 15.48 6.96
N LYS A 241 2.69 16.16 7.61
CA LYS A 241 3.08 17.52 7.22
C LYS A 241 3.69 17.58 5.81
N LEU A 242 4.39 16.54 5.37
CA LEU A 242 4.89 16.47 3.99
C LEU A 242 3.72 16.41 2.98
N ILE A 243 2.71 15.58 3.22
CA ILE A 243 1.48 15.54 2.39
C ILE A 243 0.83 16.93 2.37
N TYR A 244 0.68 17.56 3.52
CA TYR A 244 0.15 18.91 3.63
C TYR A 244 0.93 19.91 2.75
N LEU A 245 2.27 19.89 2.79
CA LEU A 245 3.11 20.77 1.98
C LEU A 245 2.99 20.50 0.47
N VAL A 246 2.78 19.25 0.07
CA VAL A 246 2.52 18.87 -1.33
C VAL A 246 1.22 19.51 -1.80
N PHE A 247 0.15 19.40 -1.02
CA PHE A 247 -1.15 19.98 -1.38
C PHE A 247 -1.17 21.52 -1.31
N GLU A 248 -0.42 22.14 -0.39
CA GLU A 248 -0.22 23.59 -0.41
C GLU A 248 0.44 24.05 -1.73
N GLU A 249 1.41 23.31 -2.23
CA GLU A 249 2.05 23.62 -3.51
C GLU A 249 1.10 23.37 -4.69
N PHE A 250 0.25 22.32 -4.65
CA PHE A 250 -0.83 22.12 -5.61
C PHE A 250 -1.84 23.27 -5.60
N GLU A 251 -2.32 23.70 -4.43
CA GLU A 251 -3.28 24.81 -4.31
C GLU A 251 -2.74 26.08 -4.95
N LYS A 252 -1.45 26.34 -4.77
CA LYS A 252 -0.77 27.51 -5.36
C LYS A 252 -0.62 27.39 -6.88
N GLN A 253 -0.19 26.23 -7.39
CA GLN A 253 0.12 26.07 -8.81
C GLN A 253 -1.12 25.82 -9.67
N LEU A 254 -2.18 25.19 -9.10
CA LEU A 254 -3.44 25.00 -9.79
C LEU A 254 -4.30 26.27 -9.89
N ALA A 255 -3.98 27.34 -9.18
CA ALA A 255 -4.78 28.56 -9.21
C ALA A 255 -4.98 29.10 -10.63
N GLY A 256 -3.95 29.10 -11.46
CA GLY A 256 -4.03 29.54 -12.87
C GLY A 256 -4.86 28.60 -13.73
N VAL A 257 -4.78 27.28 -13.50
CA VAL A 257 -5.61 26.28 -14.20
C VAL A 257 -7.09 26.46 -13.84
N ALA A 258 -7.37 26.62 -12.55
CA ALA A 258 -8.71 26.83 -12.04
C ALA A 258 -9.35 28.11 -12.58
N GLU A 259 -8.58 29.21 -12.67
CA GLU A 259 -9.05 30.49 -13.25
C GLU A 259 -9.42 30.33 -14.74
N ARG A 260 -8.55 29.72 -15.55
CA ARG A 260 -8.79 29.51 -16.98
C ARG A 260 -9.99 28.61 -17.27
N ASN A 261 -10.27 27.64 -16.40
CA ASN A 261 -11.36 26.69 -16.56
C ASN A 261 -12.62 27.06 -15.73
N HIS A 262 -12.68 28.26 -15.16
CA HIS A 262 -13.78 28.75 -14.31
C HIS A 262 -14.09 27.82 -13.13
N TRP A 263 -13.08 27.18 -12.54
CA TRP A 263 -13.23 26.36 -11.36
C TRP A 263 -13.13 27.20 -10.09
N THR A 264 -13.93 26.84 -9.11
CA THR A 264 -13.91 27.51 -7.80
C THR A 264 -13.41 26.54 -6.73
N ARG A 265 -12.34 26.93 -6.00
CA ARG A 265 -11.82 26.14 -4.88
C ARG A 265 -12.89 25.91 -3.82
N GLU A 266 -13.23 24.64 -3.55
CA GLU A 266 -14.18 24.27 -2.50
C GLU A 266 -13.43 24.01 -1.18
N LYS A 267 -13.88 24.67 -0.09
CA LYS A 267 -13.26 24.58 1.25
C LYS A 267 -14.29 24.41 2.36
N LYS A 268 -15.59 24.50 2.03
CA LYS A 268 -16.66 24.55 3.04
C LYS A 268 -17.19 23.18 3.41
N SER A 269 -17.08 22.22 2.50
CA SER A 269 -17.62 20.88 2.70
C SER A 269 -16.79 20.08 3.69
N ASN A 270 -15.53 20.43 3.92
CA ASN A 270 -14.51 19.65 4.65
C ASN A 270 -14.32 18.22 4.09
N TRP A 271 -14.96 17.90 2.95
CA TRP A 271 -15.01 16.58 2.40
C TRP A 271 -13.62 16.17 1.89
N TYR A 272 -12.98 15.27 2.63
CA TYR A 272 -11.61 14.80 2.40
C TYR A 272 -10.61 15.93 2.07
N GLU A 273 -10.78 17.07 2.72
CA GLU A 273 -9.87 18.21 2.58
C GLU A 273 -8.50 17.86 3.19
N TYR A 274 -7.41 18.10 2.46
CA TYR A 274 -6.08 17.70 2.92
C TYR A 274 -5.69 18.29 4.27
N LYS A 275 -6.20 19.48 4.60
CA LYS A 275 -5.92 20.15 5.89
C LYS A 275 -6.47 19.41 7.08
N GLU A 276 -7.59 18.73 6.88
CA GLU A 276 -8.29 17.97 7.91
C GLU A 276 -7.81 16.51 7.94
N GLN A 277 -7.47 15.95 6.77
CA GLN A 277 -7.27 14.52 6.59
C GLN A 277 -5.80 14.07 6.62
N ALA A 278 -4.83 14.98 6.39
CA ALA A 278 -3.42 14.60 6.30
C ALA A 278 -2.88 13.98 7.61
N ASP A 279 -3.31 14.49 8.76
CA ASP A 279 -2.85 13.99 10.06
C ASP A 279 -3.34 12.55 10.31
N GLU A 280 -4.51 12.18 9.82
CA GLU A 280 -5.09 10.86 10.00
C GLU A 280 -4.58 9.83 8.99
N PHE A 281 -4.02 10.26 7.85
CA PHE A 281 -3.60 9.42 6.73
C PHE A 281 -2.65 8.27 7.11
N PHE A 282 -1.80 8.46 8.10
CA PHE A 282 -0.87 7.43 8.59
C PHE A 282 -1.39 6.63 9.79
N TYR A 283 -2.51 7.04 10.39
CA TYR A 283 -3.12 6.37 11.54
C TYR A 283 -4.38 5.60 11.18
N LYS A 284 -5.19 6.13 10.24
CA LYS A 284 -6.40 5.48 9.73
C LYS A 284 -6.11 4.87 8.37
N TRP A 285 -5.72 3.62 8.36
CA TRP A 285 -5.46 2.88 7.13
C TRP A 285 -6.75 2.74 6.32
N ASN A 286 -6.77 3.21 5.06
CA ASN A 286 -7.85 3.09 4.06
C ASN A 286 -9.17 3.85 4.30
N THR A 287 -9.23 4.82 5.18
CA THR A 287 -10.46 5.62 5.36
C THR A 287 -10.21 7.11 5.19
N THR A 288 -9.00 7.51 4.85
CA THR A 288 -8.63 8.91 4.65
C THR A 288 -7.98 9.09 3.29
N TYR A 289 -8.52 10.02 2.53
CA TYR A 289 -8.12 10.34 1.17
C TYR A 289 -7.84 11.84 1.04
N PRO A 290 -6.72 12.36 1.63
CA PRO A 290 -6.42 13.78 1.58
C PRO A 290 -6.40 14.29 0.16
N GLY A 291 -7.05 15.42 -0.08
CA GLY A 291 -7.15 15.98 -1.42
C GLY A 291 -7.54 17.45 -1.44
N ILE A 292 -7.70 17.99 -2.62
CA ILE A 292 -8.21 19.33 -2.89
C ILE A 292 -9.34 19.27 -3.89
N ASN A 293 -10.38 20.04 -3.66
CA ASN A 293 -11.62 20.03 -4.44
C ASN A 293 -11.83 21.37 -5.15
N TYR A 294 -12.29 21.31 -6.40
CA TYR A 294 -12.69 22.47 -7.19
C TYR A 294 -14.07 22.23 -7.80
N ILE A 295 -15.02 23.14 -7.62
CA ILE A 295 -16.32 23.11 -8.30
C ILE A 295 -16.13 23.62 -9.72
N VAL A 296 -16.59 22.84 -10.69
CA VAL A 296 -16.61 23.20 -12.12
C VAL A 296 -17.86 24.03 -12.38
N LYS A 297 -17.71 25.36 -12.54
CA LYS A 297 -18.86 26.28 -12.61
C LYS A 297 -19.66 26.17 -13.89
N ASP A 298 -19.01 25.86 -15.01
CA ASP A 298 -19.62 25.82 -16.33
C ASP A 298 -20.27 24.46 -16.65
N ALA A 299 -20.28 23.52 -15.68
CA ALA A 299 -20.89 22.21 -15.80
C ALA A 299 -22.23 22.15 -15.05
N PRO A 300 -23.37 22.46 -15.69
CA PRO A 300 -24.68 22.36 -15.04
C PRO A 300 -25.02 20.89 -14.79
N MET A 301 -25.18 20.52 -13.53
CA MET A 301 -25.60 19.19 -13.10
C MET A 301 -27.08 19.19 -12.68
N PRO A 302 -27.83 18.08 -12.89
CA PRO A 302 -29.22 17.96 -12.46
C PRO A 302 -29.33 17.93 -10.92
N ASP A 303 -30.51 18.25 -10.41
CA ASP A 303 -30.92 18.13 -9.01
C ASP A 303 -30.03 18.86 -7.99
N GLY A 304 -29.33 19.90 -8.45
CA GLY A 304 -28.43 20.67 -7.57
C GLY A 304 -27.08 19.99 -7.28
N LYS A 305 -26.83 18.84 -7.91
CA LYS A 305 -25.52 18.18 -7.91
C LYS A 305 -24.45 19.09 -8.52
N GLN A 306 -23.19 18.80 -8.29
CA GLN A 306 -22.05 19.58 -8.75
C GLN A 306 -21.02 18.66 -9.40
N LEU A 307 -20.44 19.08 -10.53
CA LEU A 307 -19.23 18.44 -11.04
C LEU A 307 -18.03 19.03 -10.33
N TRP A 308 -17.21 18.16 -9.77
CA TRP A 308 -15.97 18.55 -9.08
C TRP A 308 -14.75 18.03 -9.84
N PHE A 309 -13.71 18.85 -9.88
CA PHE A 309 -12.35 18.40 -10.16
C PHE A 309 -11.62 18.19 -8.83
N ARG A 310 -11.00 17.04 -8.66
CA ARG A 310 -10.32 16.68 -7.43
C ARG A 310 -8.91 16.16 -7.70
N VAL A 311 -7.94 16.56 -6.88
CA VAL A 311 -6.63 15.92 -6.74
C VAL A 311 -6.60 15.23 -5.40
N GLU A 312 -6.19 13.96 -5.36
CA GLU A 312 -6.26 13.12 -4.18
C GLU A 312 -5.01 12.25 -4.03
N VAL A 313 -4.74 11.82 -2.80
CA VAL A 313 -3.74 10.79 -2.51
C VAL A 313 -4.37 9.62 -1.76
N GLU A 314 -4.20 8.42 -2.33
CA GLU A 314 -4.39 7.13 -1.63
C GLU A 314 -3.02 6.52 -1.31
N HIS A 315 -2.40 5.83 -2.24
CA HIS A 315 -0.98 5.46 -2.20
C HIS A 315 -0.14 6.42 -3.02
N ARG A 316 -0.67 6.83 -4.16
CA ARG A 316 -0.10 7.76 -5.13
C ARG A 316 -1.07 8.88 -5.37
N LEU A 317 -0.59 9.95 -5.98
CA LEU A 317 -1.46 11.03 -6.41
C LEU A 317 -2.21 10.65 -7.67
N PHE A 318 -3.44 11.07 -7.74
CA PHE A 318 -4.27 11.04 -8.94
C PHE A 318 -5.22 12.23 -8.96
N ALA A 319 -5.75 12.51 -10.12
CA ALA A 319 -6.69 13.58 -10.34
C ALA A 319 -7.83 13.10 -11.23
N GLY A 320 -8.98 13.75 -11.14
CA GLY A 320 -10.12 13.41 -11.96
C GLY A 320 -11.34 14.26 -11.70
N PHE A 321 -12.42 13.88 -12.34
CA PHE A 321 -13.73 14.49 -12.17
C PHE A 321 -14.67 13.52 -11.48
N CYS A 322 -15.46 14.03 -10.54
CA CYS A 322 -16.49 13.30 -9.84
C CYS A 322 -17.75 14.17 -9.64
N VAL A 323 -18.89 13.53 -9.40
CA VAL A 323 -20.13 14.23 -9.09
C VAL A 323 -20.31 14.26 -7.59
N PHE A 324 -20.61 15.43 -7.06
CA PHE A 324 -20.89 15.66 -5.63
C PHE A 324 -22.32 16.16 -5.44
N ASP A 325 -23.04 15.56 -4.50
CA ASP A 325 -24.36 16.01 -4.09
C ASP A 325 -24.24 16.73 -2.73
N PRO A 326 -24.37 18.08 -2.71
CA PRO A 326 -24.30 18.85 -1.46
C PRO A 326 -25.50 18.62 -0.53
N ASN A 327 -26.57 17.96 -1.01
CA ASN A 327 -27.77 17.68 -0.26
C ASN A 327 -27.85 16.21 0.22
N ALA A 328 -26.89 15.37 -0.14
CA ALA A 328 -26.85 14.00 0.34
C ALA A 328 -26.69 13.94 1.86
N GLU A 329 -27.41 13.02 2.50
CA GLU A 329 -27.21 12.71 3.91
C GLU A 329 -25.92 11.85 4.02
N SER A 330 -24.86 12.41 4.58
CA SER A 330 -23.64 11.69 4.89
C SER A 330 -23.43 11.60 6.40
N GLU A 331 -22.62 10.63 6.83
CA GLU A 331 -22.23 10.52 8.25
C GLU A 331 -21.52 11.78 8.75
N GLU A 332 -20.92 12.55 7.87
CA GLU A 332 -20.21 13.81 8.14
C GLU A 332 -21.12 15.06 7.99
N GLY A 333 -22.34 14.90 7.47
CA GLY A 333 -23.37 15.94 7.43
C GLY A 333 -23.16 17.06 6.39
N HIS A 334 -22.32 16.87 5.40
CA HIS A 334 -21.88 17.93 4.47
C HIS A 334 -22.02 17.59 2.98
N GLY A 335 -22.95 16.74 2.61
CA GLY A 335 -23.07 16.19 1.26
C GLY A 335 -22.16 14.99 1.06
N ASP A 336 -22.28 14.33 -0.08
CA ASP A 336 -21.46 13.17 -0.40
C ASP A 336 -21.22 13.06 -1.90
N GLN A 337 -20.27 12.23 -2.26
CA GLN A 337 -19.97 11.86 -3.63
C GLN A 337 -21.05 10.91 -4.15
N VAL A 338 -21.40 11.04 -5.40
CA VAL A 338 -22.40 10.19 -6.04
C VAL A 338 -21.73 8.94 -6.58
N ASP A 339 -22.06 7.77 -6.03
CA ASP A 339 -21.48 6.48 -6.43
C ASP A 339 -22.07 5.95 -7.74
N GLU A 340 -23.39 6.12 -7.93
CA GLU A 340 -24.10 5.68 -9.12
C GLU A 340 -24.77 6.87 -9.78
N TYR A 341 -24.53 7.07 -11.08
CA TYR A 341 -25.13 8.16 -11.84
C TYR A 341 -26.47 7.72 -12.43
N ASP A 342 -27.51 8.52 -12.19
CA ASP A 342 -28.75 8.41 -12.92
C ASP A 342 -28.54 8.89 -14.39
N ARG A 343 -29.47 8.52 -15.25
CA ARG A 343 -29.38 8.80 -16.71
C ARG A 343 -29.23 10.29 -17.04
N GLU A 344 -29.76 11.19 -16.23
CA GLU A 344 -29.65 12.64 -16.44
C GLU A 344 -28.26 13.14 -16.04
N THR A 345 -27.73 12.65 -14.93
CA THR A 345 -26.37 12.93 -14.47
C THR A 345 -25.33 12.37 -15.46
N GLU A 346 -25.51 11.12 -15.94
CA GLU A 346 -24.64 10.53 -16.98
C GLU A 346 -24.56 11.40 -18.22
N LYS A 347 -25.73 11.85 -18.73
CA LYS A 347 -25.78 12.72 -19.92
C LYS A 347 -25.10 14.06 -19.67
N ALA A 348 -25.31 14.68 -18.50
CA ALA A 348 -24.70 15.96 -18.18
C ALA A 348 -23.17 15.85 -18.09
N VAL A 349 -22.67 14.82 -17.40
CA VAL A 349 -21.23 14.54 -17.29
C VAL A 349 -20.61 14.22 -18.64
N GLY A 350 -21.22 13.29 -19.42
CA GLY A 350 -20.72 12.88 -20.72
C GLY A 350 -20.71 14.02 -21.73
N HIS A 351 -21.72 14.92 -21.68
CA HIS A 351 -21.75 16.10 -22.51
C HIS A 351 -20.63 17.10 -22.16
N TYR A 352 -20.39 17.34 -20.87
CA TYR A 352 -19.38 18.31 -20.44
C TYR A 352 -17.95 17.81 -20.61
N LEU A 353 -17.69 16.54 -20.26
CA LEU A 353 -16.34 15.96 -20.30
C LEU A 353 -16.00 15.26 -21.62
N ASN A 354 -16.93 15.21 -22.58
CA ASN A 354 -16.74 14.49 -23.84
C ASN A 354 -16.18 13.06 -23.65
N ILE A 355 -16.72 12.34 -22.68
CA ILE A 355 -16.36 10.95 -22.35
C ILE A 355 -17.57 10.03 -22.49
N SER A 356 -17.33 8.74 -22.77
CA SER A 356 -18.36 7.71 -22.62
C SER A 356 -18.50 7.37 -21.14
N VAL A 357 -19.68 7.61 -20.57
CA VAL A 357 -19.93 7.36 -19.13
C VAL A 357 -20.33 5.91 -18.88
N GLU A 358 -20.52 5.08 -19.94
CA GLU A 358 -20.84 3.66 -19.84
C GLU A 358 -19.73 2.82 -19.17
N ASP A 359 -18.49 3.34 -19.15
CA ASP A 359 -17.32 2.68 -18.58
C ASP A 359 -16.90 3.25 -17.21
N HIS A 360 -17.68 4.19 -16.61
CA HIS A 360 -17.31 4.69 -15.31
C HIS A 360 -17.46 3.57 -14.28
N LYS A 361 -16.39 3.35 -13.54
CA LYS A 361 -16.35 2.43 -12.41
C LYS A 361 -16.06 3.25 -11.17
N ASP A 362 -16.81 2.95 -10.13
CA ASP A 362 -16.72 3.69 -8.88
C ASP A 362 -17.26 5.14 -9.00
N TRP A 363 -16.95 5.98 -8.06
CA TRP A 363 -17.40 7.39 -7.86
C TRP A 363 -16.77 8.39 -8.85
N TRP A 364 -15.77 7.99 -9.69
CA TRP A 364 -15.09 8.88 -10.63
C TRP A 364 -15.74 8.82 -12.02
N ALA A 365 -16.09 9.98 -12.54
CA ALA A 365 -16.49 10.08 -13.94
C ALA A 365 -15.31 9.78 -14.87
N THR A 366 -14.14 10.28 -14.51
CA THR A 366 -12.84 9.94 -15.12
C THR A 366 -11.72 10.32 -14.18
N TRP A 367 -10.62 9.58 -14.20
CA TRP A 367 -9.44 9.87 -13.38
C TRP A 367 -8.16 9.34 -14.02
N TRP A 368 -7.01 9.85 -13.56
CA TRP A 368 -5.68 9.42 -14.00
C TRP A 368 -4.64 9.61 -12.90
N TYR A 369 -3.56 8.83 -12.96
CA TYR A 369 -2.43 8.98 -12.03
C TYR A 369 -1.60 10.23 -12.36
N LEU A 370 -1.04 10.84 -11.34
CA LEU A 370 -0.13 11.98 -11.45
C LEU A 370 1.31 11.54 -11.08
N PRO A 371 2.29 11.83 -11.95
CA PRO A 371 2.23 12.47 -13.26
C PRO A 371 2.09 11.46 -14.42
N ALA A 372 1.72 10.22 -14.19
CA ALA A 372 1.87 9.12 -15.14
C ALA A 372 0.69 8.90 -16.12
N GLY A 373 -0.44 9.59 -15.94
CA GLY A 373 -1.62 9.41 -16.79
C GLY A 373 -2.42 8.13 -16.46
N GLU A 374 -2.88 7.39 -17.49
CA GLU A 374 -3.75 6.21 -17.32
C GLU A 374 -3.02 4.96 -16.78
N GLN A 375 -1.71 4.89 -16.96
CA GLN A 375 -0.93 3.75 -16.50
C GLN A 375 -0.57 3.89 -15.02
N LYS A 376 -0.70 2.79 -14.27
CA LYS A 376 -0.25 2.75 -12.88
C LYS A 376 1.25 3.08 -12.80
N PRO A 377 1.65 4.11 -12.05
CA PRO A 377 3.04 4.52 -11.95
C PRO A 377 3.93 3.45 -11.32
N ASN A 378 5.20 3.43 -11.72
CA ASN A 378 6.24 2.64 -11.08
C ASN A 378 6.80 3.33 -9.82
N ASP A 379 7.86 2.76 -9.22
CA ASP A 379 8.44 3.28 -7.98
C ASP A 379 9.30 4.56 -8.16
N SER A 380 9.47 5.06 -9.39
CA SER A 380 10.05 6.39 -9.63
C SER A 380 9.08 7.53 -9.30
N VAL A 381 7.81 7.21 -9.07
CA VAL A 381 6.76 8.17 -8.67
C VAL A 381 6.50 8.04 -7.17
N PRO A 382 6.27 9.15 -6.45
CA PRO A 382 5.98 9.13 -5.01
C PRO A 382 4.87 8.18 -4.63
N ASN A 383 5.15 7.32 -3.64
CA ASN A 383 4.18 6.50 -2.94
C ASN A 383 4.16 6.91 -1.47
N PHE A 384 3.08 7.58 -1.06
CA PHE A 384 2.99 8.22 0.25
C PHE A 384 2.69 7.24 1.39
N LYS A 385 2.11 6.07 1.11
CA LYS A 385 1.88 5.06 2.15
C LYS A 385 3.18 4.39 2.61
N ILE A 386 4.05 4.04 1.67
CA ILE A 386 5.33 3.38 1.98
C ILE A 386 6.48 4.38 2.13
N MET A 387 6.28 5.63 1.77
CA MET A 387 7.32 6.66 1.78
C MET A 387 8.58 6.19 1.02
N ASN A 388 8.39 5.84 -0.27
CA ASN A 388 9.52 5.49 -1.13
C ASN A 388 10.47 6.69 -1.34
N ASP A 389 11.65 6.47 -1.91
CA ASP A 389 12.66 7.52 -2.11
C ASP A 389 12.10 8.73 -2.86
N ALA A 390 11.22 8.51 -3.84
CA ALA A 390 10.56 9.60 -4.56
C ALA A 390 9.64 10.43 -3.66
N ALA A 391 8.91 9.81 -2.72
CA ALA A 391 8.08 10.52 -1.76
C ALA A 391 8.95 11.26 -0.72
N ILE A 392 10.02 10.63 -0.24
CA ILE A 392 10.97 11.24 0.71
C ILE A 392 11.66 12.47 0.09
N ALA A 393 12.02 12.42 -1.19
CA ALA A 393 12.64 13.53 -1.89
C ALA A 393 11.79 14.82 -1.90
N LEU A 394 10.47 14.70 -1.76
CA LEU A 394 9.55 15.84 -1.68
C LEU A 394 9.69 16.63 -0.36
N ALA A 395 10.44 16.15 0.62
CA ALA A 395 10.83 16.94 1.79
C ALA A 395 11.66 18.17 1.37
N ASP A 396 12.47 18.04 0.31
CA ASP A 396 13.13 19.18 -0.33
C ASP A 396 12.11 20.05 -1.06
N LYS A 397 12.21 21.37 -0.86
CA LYS A 397 11.26 22.32 -1.41
C LYS A 397 11.33 22.43 -2.95
N GLU A 398 12.54 22.35 -3.52
CA GLU A 398 12.75 22.46 -4.96
C GLU A 398 12.20 21.19 -5.64
N CYS A 399 12.58 20.01 -5.17
CA CYS A 399 12.05 18.74 -5.67
C CYS A 399 10.51 18.69 -5.59
N ARG A 400 9.93 19.15 -4.49
CA ARG A 400 8.47 19.21 -4.32
C ARG A 400 7.82 20.14 -5.33
N SER A 401 8.36 21.35 -5.52
CA SER A 401 7.82 22.32 -6.46
C SER A 401 7.91 21.84 -7.92
N GLU A 402 9.04 21.23 -8.30
CA GLU A 402 9.24 20.64 -9.64
C GLU A 402 8.28 19.47 -9.89
N PHE A 403 8.13 18.58 -8.91
CA PHE A 403 7.20 17.46 -9.00
C PHE A 403 5.74 17.91 -9.16
N VAL A 404 5.30 18.88 -8.35
CA VAL A 404 3.95 19.45 -8.46
C VAL A 404 3.77 20.17 -9.80
N SER A 405 4.79 20.90 -10.30
CA SER A 405 4.74 21.53 -11.60
C SER A 405 4.58 20.52 -12.75
N LEU A 406 5.22 19.36 -12.65
CA LEU A 406 5.02 18.26 -13.60
C LEU A 406 3.59 17.73 -13.54
N CYS A 407 3.07 17.48 -12.34
CA CYS A 407 1.69 17.02 -12.15
C CYS A 407 0.67 18.03 -12.71
N VAL A 408 0.87 19.33 -12.47
CA VAL A 408 -0.03 20.37 -12.96
C VAL A 408 -0.03 20.44 -14.48
N ARG A 409 1.12 20.32 -15.15
CA ARG A 409 1.18 20.22 -16.62
C ARG A 409 0.40 19.01 -17.13
N ASN A 410 0.54 17.86 -16.50
CA ASN A 410 -0.25 16.68 -16.87
C ASN A 410 -1.75 16.90 -16.65
N ILE A 411 -2.14 17.59 -15.59
CA ILE A 411 -3.53 17.97 -15.35
C ILE A 411 -4.03 18.86 -16.51
N GLU A 412 -3.27 19.87 -16.94
CA GLU A 412 -3.64 20.74 -18.07
C GLU A 412 -3.85 19.93 -19.36
N GLU A 413 -2.89 19.07 -19.72
CA GLU A 413 -2.97 18.21 -20.90
C GLU A 413 -4.19 17.27 -20.87
N MET A 414 -4.50 16.68 -19.71
CA MET A 414 -5.64 15.77 -19.56
C MET A 414 -6.96 16.51 -19.57
N VAL A 415 -7.03 17.67 -18.92
CA VAL A 415 -8.22 18.54 -18.91
C VAL A 415 -8.53 19.04 -20.33
N GLU A 416 -7.54 19.51 -21.07
CA GLU A 416 -7.71 19.90 -22.48
C GLU A 416 -8.27 18.75 -23.32
N ARG A 417 -7.78 17.53 -23.11
CA ARG A 417 -8.25 16.33 -23.83
C ARG A 417 -9.72 15.98 -23.54
N VAL A 418 -10.15 16.06 -22.27
CA VAL A 418 -11.53 15.70 -21.88
C VAL A 418 -12.52 16.84 -22.07
N LEU A 419 -12.06 18.09 -22.17
CA LEU A 419 -12.91 19.24 -22.48
C LEU A 419 -12.90 19.62 -23.97
N ALA A 420 -12.09 18.95 -24.81
CA ALA A 420 -12.07 19.21 -26.25
C ALA A 420 -13.46 18.87 -26.84
N ILE A 421 -14.12 19.88 -27.38
CA ILE A 421 -15.35 19.69 -28.14
C ILE A 421 -14.98 18.95 -29.44
N PRO A 422 -15.61 17.80 -29.77
CA PRO A 422 -15.39 17.18 -31.07
C PRO A 422 -15.76 18.17 -32.19
N GLU A 423 -14.86 18.38 -33.17
CA GLU A 423 -15.13 19.14 -34.37
C GLU A 423 -16.27 18.53 -35.19
#